data_9395df3da5ffba817d95d2c0d98860f4
#
_entry.id   9395df3da5ffba817d95d2c0d98860f4
#
_cell.length_a   1.000
_cell.length_b   1.000
_cell.length_c   1.000
_cell.angle_alpha   90.00
_cell.angle_beta   90.00
_cell.angle_gamma   90.00
#
_symmetry.space_group_name_H-M   'P 1'
#
loop_
_entity.id
_entity.type
_entity.pdbx_description
1 polymer ?
#
loop_
_entity_poly.entity_id
_entity_poly.type
_entity_poly.pdbx_seq_one_letter_code
_entity_poly.pdbx_strand_id
1 'polypeptide(L)'
;MSEFINETPCAITERLMKEADPSGELPEEILYAAFMAGFCGISEDDTTINGYFQDAVHCLETRRYRDNPYLKNIKFPDTATRHWKFTHYSYRPYEAFICNDIDIDKNLREVPQIGFFRERFAYPAVEQDGREWMAVKPSEIETMRAPIEEATGRVVTFGLGLGYFAYMVSEKPDVTSLDIVERSEEAIGL
;
A
#
# COMPACT_ATOMS: atom_id res chain seq x y z
N MET A 1 11.40 -3.25 -13.40
CA MET A 1 11.94 -2.04 -12.71
C MET A 1 11.84 -2.19 -11.20
N SER A 2 10.65 -2.44 -10.63
CA SER A 2 10.47 -2.65 -9.18
C SER A 2 11.33 -3.79 -8.63
N GLU A 3 11.47 -4.90 -9.38
CA GLU A 3 12.33 -6.02 -8.99
C GLU A 3 13.78 -5.59 -8.79
N PHE A 4 14.34 -4.84 -9.73
CA PHE A 4 15.73 -4.39 -9.64
C PHE A 4 15.98 -3.44 -8.47
N ILE A 5 15.08 -2.49 -8.21
CA ILE A 5 15.17 -1.58 -7.06
C ILE A 5 15.05 -2.37 -5.76
N ASN A 6 14.16 -3.35 -5.70
CA ASN A 6 13.94 -4.16 -4.51
C ASN A 6 15.01 -5.23 -4.28
N GLU A 7 15.80 -5.58 -5.29
CA GLU A 7 17.00 -6.43 -5.12
C GLU A 7 18.14 -5.65 -4.47
N THR A 8 18.17 -4.32 -4.62
CA THR A 8 19.18 -3.50 -3.95
C THR A 8 18.95 -3.55 -2.44
N PRO A 9 19.95 -3.93 -1.63
CA PRO A 9 19.80 -3.94 -0.19
C PRO A 9 19.38 -2.57 0.35
N CYS A 10 18.38 -2.52 1.21
CA CYS A 10 17.81 -1.27 1.74
C CYS A 10 18.87 -0.31 2.29
N ALA A 11 19.91 -0.82 2.95
CA ALA A 11 21.03 -0.03 3.45
C ALA A 11 21.82 0.67 2.33
N ILE A 12 21.90 0.08 1.14
CA ILE A 12 22.55 0.72 -0.01
C ILE A 12 21.68 1.84 -0.55
N THR A 13 20.39 1.62 -0.68
CA THR A 13 19.44 2.65 -1.12
C THR A 13 19.45 3.84 -0.15
N GLU A 14 19.35 3.59 1.15
CA GLU A 14 19.42 4.64 2.19
C GLU A 14 20.74 5.44 2.11
N ARG A 15 21.86 4.75 1.91
CA ARG A 15 23.15 5.41 1.75
C ARG A 15 23.21 6.27 0.50
N LEU A 16 22.76 5.76 -0.65
CA LEU A 16 22.73 6.51 -1.91
C LEU A 16 21.84 7.75 -1.81
N MET A 17 20.68 7.64 -1.16
CA MET A 17 19.80 8.78 -0.91
C MET A 17 20.49 9.86 -0.08
N LYS A 18 21.21 9.49 1.00
CA LYS A 18 21.98 10.42 1.84
C LYS A 18 23.19 11.02 1.13
N GLU A 19 23.87 10.25 0.27
CA GLU A 19 25.01 10.74 -0.52
C GLU A 19 24.56 11.71 -1.62
N ALA A 20 23.38 11.52 -2.20
CA ALA A 20 22.81 12.39 -3.24
C ALA A 20 22.39 13.76 -2.68
N ASP A 21 21.89 13.79 -1.44
CA ASP A 21 21.56 15.05 -0.74
C ASP A 21 22.11 15.04 0.69
N PRO A 22 23.39 15.39 0.90
CA PRO A 22 23.98 15.47 2.23
C PRO A 22 23.36 16.57 3.12
N SER A 23 22.73 17.57 2.51
CA SER A 23 22.08 18.67 3.22
C SER A 23 20.71 18.28 3.77
N GLY A 24 20.04 17.33 3.15
CA GLY A 24 18.67 16.93 3.46
C GLY A 24 17.64 17.99 3.09
N GLU A 25 17.95 18.85 2.11
CA GLU A 25 17.07 19.94 1.68
C GLU A 25 16.03 19.48 0.64
N LEU A 26 16.33 18.40 -0.10
CA LEU A 26 15.43 17.89 -1.11
C LEU A 26 14.41 16.92 -0.50
N PRO A 27 13.14 16.98 -0.92
CA PRO A 27 12.15 15.96 -0.57
C PRO A 27 12.61 14.56 -1.01
N GLU A 28 12.45 13.57 -0.14
CA GLU A 28 12.89 12.20 -0.44
C GLU A 28 12.18 11.58 -1.65
N GLU A 29 10.95 11.98 -1.91
CA GLU A 29 10.20 11.59 -3.10
C GLU A 29 10.93 11.99 -4.38
N ILE A 30 11.46 13.19 -4.41
CA ILE A 30 12.21 13.72 -5.58
C ILE A 30 13.51 12.94 -5.77
N LEU A 31 14.25 12.70 -4.69
CA LEU A 31 15.47 11.90 -4.75
C LEU A 31 15.20 10.47 -5.21
N TYR A 32 14.17 9.85 -4.65
CA TYR A 32 13.79 8.49 -5.03
C TYR A 32 13.30 8.40 -6.47
N ALA A 33 12.53 9.40 -6.94
CA ALA A 33 12.09 9.52 -8.32
C ALA A 33 13.29 9.67 -9.28
N ALA A 34 14.26 10.51 -8.94
CA ALA A 34 15.49 10.69 -9.72
C ALA A 34 16.31 9.38 -9.77
N PHE A 35 16.41 8.68 -8.65
CA PHE A 35 17.05 7.36 -8.57
C PHE A 35 16.36 6.34 -9.49
N MET A 36 15.03 6.29 -9.47
CA MET A 36 14.25 5.43 -10.38
C MET A 36 14.46 5.81 -11.85
N ALA A 37 14.43 7.09 -12.18
CA ALA A 37 14.67 7.58 -13.54
C ALA A 37 16.07 7.20 -14.03
N GLY A 38 17.09 7.37 -13.18
CA GLY A 38 18.46 6.96 -13.48
C GLY A 38 18.59 5.46 -13.77
N PHE A 39 17.91 4.60 -13.02
CA PHE A 39 17.86 3.17 -13.30
C PHE A 39 17.18 2.82 -14.63
N CYS A 40 16.25 3.67 -15.08
CA CYS A 40 15.61 3.52 -16.39
C CYS A 40 16.46 4.06 -17.52
N GLY A 41 17.65 4.65 -17.25
CA GLY A 41 18.48 5.29 -18.24
C GLY A 41 17.86 6.58 -18.81
N ILE A 42 16.98 7.24 -18.03
CA ILE A 42 16.34 8.49 -18.44
C ILE A 42 17.30 9.64 -18.17
N SER A 43 17.49 10.50 -19.19
CA SER A 43 18.35 11.67 -19.06
C SER A 43 17.77 12.69 -18.09
N GLU A 44 18.62 13.34 -17.30
CA GLU A 44 18.25 14.46 -16.44
C GLU A 44 17.64 15.65 -17.23
N ASP A 45 17.95 15.75 -18.51
CA ASP A 45 17.42 16.78 -19.41
C ASP A 45 15.97 16.50 -19.89
N ASP A 46 15.46 15.29 -19.66
CA ASP A 46 14.09 14.94 -20.02
C ASP A 46 13.10 15.38 -18.93
N THR A 47 12.76 16.67 -18.94
CA THR A 47 11.85 17.29 -17.98
C THR A 47 10.45 16.69 -17.99
N THR A 48 10.01 16.12 -19.11
CA THR A 48 8.68 15.50 -19.23
C THR A 48 8.61 14.22 -18.42
N ILE A 49 9.63 13.39 -18.53
CA ILE A 49 9.68 12.10 -17.84
C ILE A 49 10.07 12.29 -16.38
N ASN A 50 10.97 13.23 -16.08
CA ASN A 50 11.29 13.57 -14.69
C ASN A 50 10.05 14.06 -13.93
N GLY A 51 9.23 14.93 -14.53
CA GLY A 51 7.95 15.34 -13.96
C GLY A 51 7.01 14.16 -13.71
N TYR A 52 6.91 13.22 -14.66
CA TYR A 52 6.09 12.03 -14.51
C TYR A 52 6.51 11.18 -13.30
N PHE A 53 7.81 10.95 -13.10
CA PHE A 53 8.29 10.18 -11.94
C PHE A 53 8.06 10.91 -10.62
N GLN A 54 8.16 12.23 -10.59
CA GLN A 54 7.85 13.01 -9.38
C GLN A 54 6.40 12.89 -8.96
N ASP A 55 5.46 12.86 -9.94
CA ASP A 55 4.03 12.68 -9.67
C ASP A 55 3.69 11.22 -9.28
N ALA A 56 4.56 10.26 -9.62
CA ALA A 56 4.32 8.84 -9.41
C ALA A 56 4.89 8.30 -8.08
N VAL A 57 5.81 9.03 -7.42
CA VAL A 57 6.57 8.51 -6.28
C VAL A 57 6.20 9.22 -4.99
N HIS A 58 5.94 8.44 -3.93
CA HIS A 58 5.47 8.93 -2.64
C HIS A 58 6.26 8.32 -1.48
N CYS A 59 6.84 9.17 -0.64
CA CYS A 59 7.35 8.76 0.66
C CYS A 59 6.20 8.71 1.67
N LEU A 60 5.83 7.52 2.10
CA LEU A 60 4.67 7.32 2.96
C LEU A 60 5.07 7.34 4.44
N GLU A 61 4.28 8.02 5.26
CA GLU A 61 4.46 8.00 6.70
C GLU A 61 3.96 6.69 7.30
N THR A 62 4.86 5.86 7.78
CA THR A 62 4.54 4.56 8.40
C THR A 62 3.53 4.68 9.54
N ARG A 63 3.62 5.77 10.32
CA ARG A 63 2.73 6.02 11.46
C ARG A 63 1.26 6.14 11.02
N ARG A 64 0.98 6.79 9.89
CA ARG A 64 -0.39 6.94 9.37
C ARG A 64 -1.07 5.59 9.17
N TYR A 65 -0.33 4.59 8.70
CA TYR A 65 -0.84 3.23 8.50
C TYR A 65 -0.88 2.43 9.80
N ARG A 66 0.17 2.49 10.63
CA ARG A 66 0.18 1.82 11.94
C ARG A 66 -0.93 2.31 12.86
N ASP A 67 -1.29 3.59 12.76
CA ASP A 67 -2.34 4.21 13.58
C ASP A 67 -3.75 3.96 13.02
N ASN A 68 -3.88 3.23 11.92
CA ASN A 68 -5.18 2.82 11.38
C ASN A 68 -5.97 2.01 12.44
N PRO A 69 -7.23 2.39 12.72
CA PRO A 69 -8.05 1.75 13.76
C PRO A 69 -8.18 0.23 13.58
N TYR A 70 -8.34 -0.24 12.35
CA TYR A 70 -8.42 -1.65 12.05
C TYR A 70 -7.14 -2.39 12.46
N LEU A 71 -5.96 -1.91 12.05
CA LEU A 71 -4.68 -2.53 12.38
C LEU A 71 -4.36 -2.50 13.88
N LYS A 72 -4.91 -1.54 14.62
CA LYS A 72 -4.78 -1.47 16.08
C LYS A 72 -5.70 -2.43 16.84
N ASN A 73 -6.93 -2.58 16.35
CA ASN A 73 -7.99 -3.24 17.10
C ASN A 73 -8.20 -4.69 16.68
N ILE A 74 -7.94 -5.03 15.42
CA ILE A 74 -8.10 -6.39 14.91
C ILE A 74 -6.80 -7.17 15.09
N LYS A 75 -6.91 -8.28 15.78
CA LYS A 75 -5.80 -9.23 15.97
C LYS A 75 -6.08 -10.49 15.17
N PHE A 76 -5.14 -10.81 14.30
CA PHE A 76 -5.24 -12.04 13.53
C PHE A 76 -4.76 -13.21 14.37
N PRO A 77 -5.53 -14.30 14.44
CA PRO A 77 -5.09 -15.50 15.13
C PRO A 77 -3.93 -16.14 14.37
N ASP A 78 -3.02 -16.77 15.10
CA ASP A 78 -1.98 -17.62 14.50
C ASP A 78 -2.59 -18.99 14.18
N THR A 79 -3.50 -18.99 13.19
CA THR A 79 -4.24 -20.19 12.78
C THR A 79 -4.00 -20.49 11.31
N ALA A 80 -3.91 -21.77 11.01
CA ALA A 80 -3.85 -22.27 9.66
C ALA A 80 -4.87 -23.42 9.52
N THR A 81 -5.61 -23.40 8.42
CA THR A 81 -6.39 -24.56 7.95
C THR A 81 -5.58 -25.30 6.89
N ARG A 82 -6.18 -26.30 6.25
CA ARG A 82 -5.52 -27.04 5.16
C ARG A 82 -5.11 -26.14 3.99
N HIS A 83 -5.91 -25.13 3.67
CA HIS A 83 -5.74 -24.28 2.50
C HIS A 83 -5.43 -22.82 2.85
N TRP A 84 -5.76 -22.37 4.07
CA TRP A 84 -5.71 -20.98 4.48
C TRP A 84 -4.75 -20.78 5.66
N LYS A 85 -3.96 -19.73 5.59
CA LYS A 85 -3.04 -19.36 6.64
C LYS A 85 -3.00 -17.85 6.82
N PHE A 86 -3.23 -17.39 8.06
CA PHE A 86 -2.92 -16.02 8.43
C PHE A 86 -1.40 -15.83 8.52
N THR A 87 -0.92 -14.73 7.99
CA THR A 87 0.50 -14.37 8.02
C THR A 87 0.68 -12.85 8.09
N HIS A 88 1.92 -12.42 8.26
CA HIS A 88 2.30 -11.03 8.16
C HIS A 88 3.41 -10.89 7.14
N TYR A 89 3.21 -10.01 6.20
CA TYR A 89 4.26 -9.54 5.30
C TYR A 89 4.80 -8.20 5.77
N SER A 90 5.87 -7.74 5.18
CA SER A 90 6.41 -6.42 5.48
C SER A 90 7.15 -5.84 4.31
N TYR A 91 6.99 -4.54 4.12
CA TYR A 91 7.89 -3.75 3.31
C TYR A 91 9.13 -3.37 4.12
N ARG A 92 10.30 -3.50 3.49
CA ARG A 92 11.57 -3.03 4.04
C ARG A 92 11.70 -1.52 3.85
N PRO A 93 12.57 -0.84 4.60
CA PRO A 93 12.90 0.56 4.30
C PRO A 93 13.30 0.73 2.83
N TYR A 94 12.78 1.74 2.17
CA TYR A 94 13.03 2.08 0.76
C TYR A 94 12.66 0.99 -0.26
N GLU A 95 11.86 0.01 0.12
CA GLU A 95 11.27 -0.95 -0.81
C GLU A 95 10.12 -0.31 -1.58
N ALA A 96 10.17 -0.36 -2.92
CA ALA A 96 9.11 0.17 -3.77
C ALA A 96 7.90 -0.78 -3.83
N PHE A 97 6.70 -0.23 -3.70
CA PHE A 97 5.45 -0.96 -3.85
C PHE A 97 4.35 -0.07 -4.47
N ILE A 98 3.32 -0.68 -5.01
CA ILE A 98 2.13 0.07 -5.45
C ILE A 98 1.33 0.46 -4.21
N CYS A 99 1.12 1.76 -4.03
CA CYS A 99 0.48 2.30 -2.82
C CYS A 99 -0.96 2.79 -3.04
N ASN A 100 -1.39 2.96 -4.28
CA ASN A 100 -2.75 3.37 -4.62
C ASN A 100 -3.10 2.92 -6.05
N ASP A 101 -4.33 3.16 -6.49
CA ASP A 101 -4.75 3.00 -7.86
C ASP A 101 -3.97 3.91 -8.81
N ILE A 102 -3.95 3.55 -10.08
CA ILE A 102 -3.35 4.36 -11.14
C ILE A 102 -4.11 5.69 -11.22
N ASP A 103 -3.38 6.79 -11.21
CA ASP A 103 -3.92 8.11 -11.47
C ASP A 103 -3.82 8.46 -12.96
N ILE A 104 -4.62 9.42 -13.41
CA ILE A 104 -4.62 9.90 -14.80
C ILE A 104 -4.20 11.37 -14.79
N ASP A 105 -3.07 11.67 -15.41
CA ASP A 105 -2.58 13.04 -15.52
C ASP A 105 -3.42 13.89 -16.51
N LYS A 106 -3.16 15.19 -16.53
CA LYS A 106 -3.83 16.14 -17.44
C LYS A 106 -3.64 15.86 -18.95
N ASN A 107 -2.67 15.01 -19.30
CA ASN A 107 -2.40 14.57 -20.67
C ASN A 107 -2.99 13.18 -20.96
N LEU A 108 -3.86 12.67 -20.09
CA LEU A 108 -4.48 11.35 -20.15
C LEU A 108 -3.45 10.19 -20.08
N ARG A 109 -2.32 10.40 -19.42
CA ARG A 109 -1.34 9.33 -19.19
C ARG A 109 -1.62 8.68 -17.85
N GLU A 110 -1.49 7.36 -17.81
CA GLU A 110 -1.53 6.57 -16.58
C GLU A 110 -0.27 6.83 -15.75
N VAL A 111 -0.48 7.22 -14.48
CA VAL A 111 0.58 7.48 -13.52
C VAL A 111 0.48 6.45 -12.40
N PRO A 112 1.34 5.41 -12.40
CA PRO A 112 1.33 4.42 -11.32
C PRO A 112 1.73 5.08 -10.00
N GLN A 113 1.02 4.75 -8.94
CA GLN A 113 1.25 5.31 -7.61
C GLN A 113 2.22 4.39 -6.84
N ILE A 114 3.49 4.78 -6.78
CA ILE A 114 4.58 4.02 -6.19
C ILE A 114 4.92 4.61 -4.83
N GLY A 115 4.76 3.81 -3.80
CA GLY A 115 5.11 4.18 -2.44
C GLY A 115 6.40 3.55 -1.95
N PHE A 116 7.03 4.16 -0.96
CA PHE A 116 8.05 3.56 -0.12
C PHE A 116 7.95 4.10 1.32
N PHE A 117 8.50 3.34 2.25
CA PHE A 117 8.63 3.76 3.66
C PHE A 117 10.10 3.96 4.04
N ARG A 118 10.36 4.87 4.98
CA ARG A 118 11.69 5.02 5.61
C ARG A 118 11.98 3.91 6.62
N GLU A 119 10.95 3.28 7.12
CA GLU A 119 11.02 2.23 8.14
C GLU A 119 10.29 0.98 7.67
N ARG A 120 10.60 -0.13 8.33
CA ARG A 120 9.86 -1.37 8.09
C ARG A 120 8.38 -1.22 8.47
N PHE A 121 7.50 -1.59 7.57
CA PHE A 121 6.06 -1.65 7.80
C PHE A 121 5.55 -3.08 7.61
N ALA A 122 5.00 -3.66 8.69
CA ALA A 122 4.38 -4.98 8.65
C ALA A 122 2.86 -4.84 8.51
N TYR A 123 2.25 -5.73 7.72
CA TYR A 123 0.82 -5.77 7.48
C TYR A 123 0.29 -7.20 7.49
N PRO A 124 -0.98 -7.41 7.91
CA PRO A 124 -1.59 -8.72 7.92
C PRO A 124 -1.98 -9.17 6.51
N ALA A 125 -1.86 -10.45 6.27
CA ALA A 125 -2.24 -11.10 5.03
C ALA A 125 -2.83 -12.49 5.29
N VAL A 126 -3.56 -13.00 4.30
CA VAL A 126 -4.02 -14.37 4.24
C VAL A 126 -3.45 -15.02 2.98
N GLU A 127 -2.84 -16.16 3.17
CA GLU A 127 -2.42 -17.04 2.08
C GLU A 127 -3.47 -18.11 1.82
N GLN A 128 -3.71 -18.40 0.55
CA GLN A 128 -4.41 -19.60 0.10
C GLN A 128 -3.45 -20.47 -0.69
N ASP A 129 -3.24 -21.70 -0.24
CA ASP A 129 -2.30 -22.64 -0.86
C ASP A 129 -0.89 -22.07 -1.07
N GLY A 130 -0.41 -21.28 -0.09
CA GLY A 130 0.93 -20.68 -0.09
C GLY A 130 1.08 -19.44 -0.99
N ARG A 131 -0.02 -18.86 -1.47
CA ARG A 131 -0.03 -17.60 -2.24
C ARG A 131 -0.83 -16.54 -1.50
N GLU A 132 -0.34 -15.29 -1.51
CA GLU A 132 -1.13 -14.16 -1.00
C GLU A 132 -2.48 -14.13 -1.72
N TRP A 133 -3.56 -14.30 -0.95
CA TRP A 133 -4.92 -14.16 -1.43
C TRP A 133 -5.45 -12.77 -1.13
N MET A 134 -5.09 -12.24 0.03
CA MET A 134 -5.54 -10.95 0.50
C MET A 134 -4.60 -10.37 1.54
N ALA A 135 -4.45 -9.05 1.56
CA ALA A 135 -3.63 -8.35 2.54
C ALA A 135 -4.23 -6.98 2.86
N VAL A 136 -4.00 -6.46 4.08
CA VAL A 136 -4.34 -5.08 4.43
C VAL A 136 -3.07 -4.23 4.34
N LYS A 137 -2.66 -3.96 3.11
CA LYS A 137 -1.49 -3.17 2.74
C LYS A 137 -1.89 -1.74 2.32
N PRO A 138 -0.94 -0.81 2.15
CA PRO A 138 -1.25 0.59 1.82
C PRO A 138 -2.20 0.77 0.64
N SER A 139 -2.04 0.03 -0.45
CA SER A 139 -2.94 0.11 -1.60
C SER A 139 -4.38 -0.22 -1.24
N GLU A 140 -4.63 -1.29 -0.48
CA GLU A 140 -5.98 -1.64 -0.02
C GLU A 140 -6.60 -0.56 0.88
N ILE A 141 -5.78 0.03 1.75
CA ILE A 141 -6.22 1.11 2.64
C ILE A 141 -6.59 2.37 1.85
N GLU A 142 -5.77 2.74 0.87
CA GLU A 142 -6.02 3.95 0.08
C GLU A 142 -7.19 3.79 -0.90
N THR A 143 -7.30 2.66 -1.61
CA THR A 143 -8.41 2.40 -2.54
C THR A 143 -9.75 2.28 -1.85
N MET A 144 -9.78 1.82 -0.58
CA MET A 144 -11.00 1.76 0.22
C MET A 144 -11.36 3.09 0.90
N ARG A 145 -10.51 4.11 0.86
CA ARG A 145 -10.75 5.40 1.54
C ARG A 145 -12.05 6.05 1.09
N ALA A 146 -12.20 6.33 -0.20
CA ALA A 146 -13.38 6.98 -0.73
C ALA A 146 -14.67 6.17 -0.50
N PRO A 147 -14.73 4.86 -0.80
CA PRO A 147 -15.90 4.04 -0.45
C PRO A 147 -16.25 4.06 1.04
N ILE A 148 -15.25 4.06 1.95
CA ILE A 148 -15.50 4.16 3.39
C ILE A 148 -16.06 5.54 3.76
N GLU A 149 -15.48 6.61 3.24
CA GLU A 149 -15.93 7.99 3.51
C GLU A 149 -17.38 8.23 3.05
N GLU A 150 -17.75 7.72 1.88
CA GLU A 150 -19.07 7.89 1.27
C GLU A 150 -20.15 6.97 1.86
N ALA A 151 -19.78 5.85 2.50
CA ALA A 151 -20.70 4.88 3.04
C ALA A 151 -21.60 5.51 4.14
N THR A 152 -22.93 5.47 3.96
CA THR A 152 -23.94 5.96 4.92
C THR A 152 -25.19 5.10 4.89
N GLY A 153 -26.02 5.16 5.94
CA GLY A 153 -27.30 4.47 6.00
C GLY A 153 -27.15 2.95 5.96
N ARG A 154 -27.80 2.28 5.01
CA ARG A 154 -27.72 0.83 4.82
C ARG A 154 -26.68 0.51 3.77
N VAL A 155 -25.65 -0.21 4.16
CA VAL A 155 -24.53 -0.59 3.31
C VAL A 155 -24.58 -2.08 3.00
N VAL A 156 -24.33 -2.45 1.75
CA VAL A 156 -24.14 -3.84 1.32
C VAL A 156 -22.76 -3.94 0.67
N THR A 157 -21.96 -4.91 1.11
CA THR A 157 -20.64 -5.20 0.49
C THR A 157 -20.58 -6.64 -0.02
N PHE A 158 -19.88 -6.86 -1.12
CA PHE A 158 -19.66 -8.17 -1.70
C PHE A 158 -18.19 -8.56 -1.50
N GLY A 159 -17.99 -9.69 -0.83
CA GLY A 159 -16.69 -10.14 -0.35
C GLY A 159 -16.40 -9.62 1.06
N LEU A 160 -15.97 -10.52 1.94
CA LEU A 160 -15.55 -10.18 3.30
C LEU A 160 -14.09 -9.74 3.32
N GLY A 161 -13.27 -10.44 2.59
CA GLY A 161 -11.83 -10.27 2.66
C GLY A 161 -11.28 -10.50 4.05
N LEU A 162 -10.35 -9.63 4.45
CA LEU A 162 -9.89 -9.55 5.84
C LEU A 162 -10.79 -8.67 6.73
N GLY A 163 -11.95 -8.23 6.22
CA GLY A 163 -12.90 -7.42 6.96
C GLY A 163 -12.53 -5.96 7.11
N TYR A 164 -11.51 -5.45 6.41
CA TYR A 164 -11.05 -4.06 6.54
C TYR A 164 -12.18 -3.06 6.26
N PHE A 165 -12.80 -3.15 5.07
CA PHE A 165 -13.92 -2.28 4.72
C PHE A 165 -15.08 -2.40 5.70
N ALA A 166 -15.47 -3.64 6.02
CA ALA A 166 -16.58 -3.91 6.93
C ALA A 166 -16.35 -3.30 8.32
N TYR A 167 -15.15 -3.47 8.87
CA TYR A 167 -14.77 -2.87 10.15
C TYR A 167 -14.85 -1.35 10.11
N MET A 168 -14.18 -0.71 9.13
CA MET A 168 -14.12 0.75 9.04
C MET A 168 -15.50 1.38 8.84
N VAL A 169 -16.37 0.74 8.07
CA VAL A 169 -17.75 1.20 7.84
C VAL A 169 -18.61 0.99 9.09
N SER A 170 -18.43 -0.10 9.83
CA SER A 170 -19.20 -0.38 11.05
C SER A 170 -18.92 0.62 12.19
N GLU A 171 -17.77 1.27 12.19
CA GLU A 171 -17.42 2.31 13.17
C GLU A 171 -18.05 3.68 12.86
N LYS A 172 -18.71 3.84 11.71
CA LYS A 172 -19.30 5.11 11.31
C LYS A 172 -20.67 5.32 11.96
N PRO A 173 -20.92 6.47 12.61
CA PRO A 173 -22.18 6.74 13.31
C PRO A 173 -23.39 6.92 12.37
N ASP A 174 -23.14 7.24 11.11
CA ASP A 174 -24.14 7.44 10.06
C ASP A 174 -24.45 6.16 9.25
N VAL A 175 -23.81 5.05 9.56
CA VAL A 175 -24.15 3.73 9.03
C VAL A 175 -25.10 3.02 9.98
N THR A 176 -26.27 2.64 9.48
CA THR A 176 -27.33 2.01 10.27
C THR A 176 -27.37 0.49 10.20
N SER A 177 -26.88 -0.07 9.11
CA SER A 177 -26.67 -1.53 8.94
C SER A 177 -25.62 -1.80 7.89
N LEU A 178 -24.94 -2.93 8.04
CA LEU A 178 -23.98 -3.45 7.10
C LEU A 178 -24.29 -4.93 6.82
N ASP A 179 -24.62 -5.22 5.56
CA ASP A 179 -24.84 -6.57 5.08
C ASP A 179 -23.61 -7.01 4.26
N ILE A 180 -23.00 -8.13 4.63
CA ILE A 180 -21.82 -8.68 3.94
C ILE A 180 -22.22 -9.95 3.21
N VAL A 181 -21.99 -9.99 1.90
CA VAL A 181 -22.23 -11.15 1.06
C VAL A 181 -20.90 -11.81 0.72
N GLU A 182 -20.60 -12.93 1.38
CA GLU A 182 -19.39 -13.72 1.13
C GLU A 182 -19.76 -15.08 0.54
N ARG A 183 -19.02 -15.49 -0.50
CA ARG A 183 -19.26 -16.74 -1.21
C ARG A 183 -18.59 -17.94 -0.54
N SER A 184 -17.45 -17.70 0.10
CA SER A 184 -16.64 -18.76 0.69
C SER A 184 -17.01 -18.99 2.15
N GLU A 185 -17.59 -20.16 2.44
CA GLU A 185 -17.85 -20.58 3.82
C GLU A 185 -16.54 -20.72 4.64
N GLU A 186 -15.44 -21.07 3.98
CA GLU A 186 -14.13 -21.16 4.62
C GLU A 186 -13.62 -19.77 5.01
N ALA A 187 -13.82 -18.75 4.15
CA ALA A 187 -13.45 -17.37 4.47
C ALA A 187 -14.28 -16.80 5.62
N ILE A 188 -15.55 -17.18 5.73
CA ILE A 188 -16.42 -16.78 6.85
C ILE A 188 -15.97 -17.44 8.17
N GLY A 189 -15.39 -18.63 8.08
CA GLY A 189 -14.97 -19.42 9.25
C GLY A 189 -13.55 -19.10 9.75
N LEU A 190 -12.81 -18.27 9.02
CA LEU A 190 -11.47 -17.82 9.41
C LEU A 190 -11.55 -16.71 10.48
#